data_349a972406a31ca08351bd1d68169916
#
_entry.id   349a972406a31ca08351bd1d68169916
#
_cell.length_a   1.000
_cell.length_b   1.000
_cell.length_c   1.000
_cell.angle_alpha   90.00
_cell.angle_beta   90.00
_cell.angle_gamma   90.00
#
_symmetry.space_group_name_H-M   'P 1'
#
loop_
_entity.id
_entity.type
_entity.pdbx_description
1 polymer ?
#
loop_
_entity_poly.entity_id
_entity_poly.type
_entity_poly.pdbx_seq_one_letter_code
_entity_poly.pdbx_strand_id
1 'polypeptide(L)'
;MIYGTGIDIIECARIQKVMERDIGFRDKIFTEGEIAYCETKNRNKYQHYAARFSAKEALMKAIGTGWRFGIRFADIDIYHDELGQPHIRLTGKAKELADKEGFSKIHVSLSHVKV
;
A
#
# COMPACT_ATOMS: atom_id res chain seq x y z
N MET A 1 -2.69 14.61 12.47
CA MET A 1 -2.01 13.49 11.89
C MET A 1 -0.54 13.77 11.73
N ILE A 2 0.23 12.87 12.16
CA ILE A 2 1.66 13.14 12.29
C ILE A 2 2.42 12.61 11.09
N TYR A 3 2.09 13.11 9.95
CA TYR A 3 2.83 12.69 8.79
C TYR A 3 4.01 13.55 8.57
N GLY A 4 4.47 14.32 9.21
CA GLY A 4 5.67 15.08 9.02
C GLY A 4 6.83 14.56 9.83
N THR A 5 6.76 13.33 10.25
CA THR A 5 7.87 12.78 11.01
C THR A 5 9.04 12.47 10.09
N GLY A 6 10.23 12.38 10.66
CA GLY A 6 11.41 12.01 9.91
C GLY A 6 11.29 10.66 9.23
N ILE A 7 10.52 9.76 9.84
CA ILE A 7 10.31 8.43 9.28
C ILE A 7 9.59 8.51 7.95
N ASP A 8 8.53 9.32 7.88
CA ASP A 8 7.76 9.47 6.65
C ASP A 8 8.60 10.13 5.55
N ILE A 9 9.41 11.09 5.92
CA ILE A 9 10.29 11.76 4.97
C ILE A 9 11.32 10.79 4.42
N ILE A 10 11.90 9.98 5.28
CA ILE A 10 12.90 8.98 4.88
C ILE A 10 12.27 7.93 3.97
N GLU A 11 11.08 7.47 4.31
CA GLU A 11 10.40 6.48 3.51
C GLU A 11 10.05 7.03 2.13
N CYS A 12 9.58 8.26 2.08
CA CYS A 12 9.25 8.92 0.83
C CYS A 12 10.48 9.03 -0.07
N ALA A 13 11.62 9.44 0.49
CA ALA A 13 12.86 9.56 -0.28
C ALA A 13 13.34 8.20 -0.77
N ARG A 14 13.20 7.18 0.05
CA ARG A 14 13.61 5.81 -0.32
C ARG A 14 12.77 5.29 -1.48
N ILE A 15 11.46 5.46 -1.41
CA ILE A 15 10.56 5.01 -2.47
C ILE A 15 10.84 5.76 -3.77
N GLN A 16 11.03 7.07 -3.68
CA GLN A 16 11.35 7.86 -4.85
C GLN A 16 12.62 7.37 -5.53
N LYS A 17 13.65 7.12 -4.74
CA LYS A 17 14.93 6.64 -5.27
C LYS A 17 14.79 5.29 -5.98
N VAL A 18 14.04 4.37 -5.38
CA VAL A 18 13.85 3.05 -5.98
C VAL A 18 13.04 3.16 -7.27
N MET A 19 11.99 3.97 -7.26
CA MET A 19 11.13 4.11 -8.43
C MET A 19 11.86 4.79 -9.60
N GLU A 20 12.75 5.72 -9.30
CA GLU A 20 13.53 6.39 -10.34
C GLU A 20 14.58 5.47 -10.94
N ARG A 21 15.10 4.55 -10.14
CA ARG A 21 16.14 3.64 -10.57
C ARG A 21 15.60 2.40 -11.28
N ASP A 22 14.45 1.92 -10.84
CA ASP A 22 13.87 0.68 -11.34
C ASP A 22 12.47 0.93 -11.85
N ILE A 23 12.33 1.03 -13.16
CA ILE A 23 11.03 1.30 -13.79
C ILE A 23 10.01 0.22 -13.46
N GLY A 24 10.42 -1.03 -13.36
CA GLY A 24 9.52 -2.13 -13.09
C GLY A 24 8.97 -2.17 -11.68
N PHE A 25 9.63 -1.47 -10.76
CA PHE A 25 9.22 -1.50 -9.35
C PHE A 25 7.79 -1.00 -9.18
N ARG A 26 7.45 0.11 -9.80
CA ARG A 26 6.12 0.71 -9.67
C ARG A 26 5.02 -0.27 -10.08
N ASP A 27 5.18 -0.87 -11.26
CA ASP A 27 4.14 -1.73 -11.80
C ASP A 27 4.05 -3.07 -11.07
N LYS A 28 5.12 -3.46 -10.40
CA LYS A 28 5.15 -4.70 -9.65
C LYS A 28 4.51 -4.56 -8.27
N ILE A 29 4.64 -3.39 -7.66
CA ILE A 29 4.20 -3.15 -6.29
C ILE A 29 2.79 -2.55 -6.23
N PHE A 30 2.49 -1.65 -7.14
CA PHE A 30 1.24 -0.89 -7.10
C PHE A 30 0.26 -1.33 -8.18
N THR A 31 -1.03 -1.27 -7.85
CA THR A 31 -2.07 -1.58 -8.82
C THR A 31 -2.26 -0.41 -9.77
N GLU A 32 -2.93 -0.66 -10.89
CA GLU A 32 -3.23 0.41 -11.85
C GLU A 32 -3.98 1.56 -11.20
N GLY A 33 -4.94 1.23 -10.34
CA GLY A 33 -5.72 2.26 -9.64
C GLY A 33 -4.88 3.10 -8.72
N GLU A 34 -3.95 2.46 -8.00
CA GLU A 34 -3.03 3.16 -7.12
C GLU A 34 -2.11 4.09 -7.91
N ILE A 35 -1.60 3.60 -9.02
CA ILE A 35 -0.72 4.39 -9.88
C ILE A 35 -1.47 5.60 -10.41
N ALA A 36 -2.68 5.39 -10.93
CA ALA A 36 -3.48 6.48 -11.46
C ALA A 36 -3.73 7.55 -10.40
N TYR A 37 -4.06 7.12 -9.19
CA TYR A 37 -4.33 8.05 -8.12
C TYR A 37 -3.07 8.83 -7.72
N CYS A 38 -1.97 8.12 -7.52
CA CYS A 38 -0.73 8.77 -7.09
C CYS A 38 -0.20 9.74 -8.12
N GLU A 39 -0.31 9.39 -9.40
CA GLU A 39 0.21 10.26 -10.45
C GLU A 39 -0.54 11.58 -10.54
N THR A 40 -1.79 11.64 -10.07
CA THR A 40 -2.52 12.90 -10.04
C THR A 40 -1.96 13.88 -9.01
N LYS A 41 -1.11 13.42 -8.11
CA LYS A 41 -0.59 14.25 -7.03
C LYS A 41 0.68 15.01 -7.40
N ASN A 42 1.16 14.85 -8.60
CA ASN A 42 2.32 15.57 -9.14
C ASN A 42 3.53 15.43 -8.23
N ARG A 43 4.07 16.53 -7.73
CA ARG A 43 5.28 16.48 -6.91
C ARG A 43 5.09 15.78 -5.57
N ASN A 44 3.85 15.61 -5.12
CA ASN A 44 3.57 14.91 -3.88
C ASN A 44 3.34 13.43 -4.09
N LYS A 45 3.48 12.96 -5.32
CA LYS A 45 3.15 11.56 -5.64
C LYS A 45 3.94 10.54 -4.84
N TYR A 46 5.19 10.85 -4.55
CA TYR A 46 6.02 9.89 -3.80
C TYR A 46 5.58 9.74 -2.35
N GLN A 47 4.98 10.76 -1.77
CA GLN A 47 4.39 10.65 -0.45
C GLN A 47 3.22 9.64 -0.48
N HIS A 48 2.43 9.71 -1.53
CA HIS A 48 1.29 8.82 -1.68
C HIS A 48 1.72 7.38 -1.99
N TYR A 49 2.75 7.23 -2.81
CA TYR A 49 3.30 5.90 -3.05
C TYR A 49 3.89 5.31 -1.78
N ALA A 50 4.65 6.09 -1.04
CA ALA A 50 5.27 5.62 0.19
C ALA A 50 4.23 5.21 1.23
N ALA A 51 3.17 5.99 1.37
CA ALA A 51 2.10 5.66 2.31
C ALA A 51 1.44 4.32 1.95
N ARG A 52 1.21 4.10 0.66
CA ARG A 52 0.61 2.85 0.21
C ARG A 52 1.55 1.67 0.39
N PHE A 53 2.81 1.88 0.11
CA PHE A 53 3.81 0.84 0.31
C PHE A 53 3.88 0.42 1.77
N SER A 54 3.93 1.39 2.67
CA SER A 54 3.96 1.11 4.12
C SER A 54 2.70 0.39 4.59
N ALA A 55 1.54 0.78 4.07
CA ALA A 55 0.29 0.12 4.41
C ALA A 55 0.30 -1.34 3.95
N LYS A 56 0.81 -1.58 2.76
CA LYS A 56 0.91 -2.95 2.24
C LYS A 56 1.85 -3.80 3.07
N GLU A 57 2.98 -3.23 3.48
CA GLU A 57 3.91 -3.95 4.35
C GLU A 57 3.26 -4.30 5.69
N ALA A 58 2.56 -3.33 6.27
CA ALA A 58 1.88 -3.55 7.55
C ALA A 58 0.82 -4.64 7.42
N LEU A 59 0.09 -4.63 6.32
CA LEU A 59 -0.93 -5.64 6.09
C LEU A 59 -0.32 -7.03 5.91
N MET A 60 0.76 -7.12 5.18
CA MET A 60 1.46 -8.40 5.01
C MET A 60 1.92 -8.97 6.34
N LYS A 61 2.41 -8.11 7.21
CA LYS A 61 2.82 -8.53 8.56
C LYS A 61 1.61 -8.98 9.38
N ALA A 62 0.50 -8.28 9.25
CA ALA A 62 -0.72 -8.63 9.97
C ALA A 62 -1.28 -9.97 9.55
N ILE A 63 -1.17 -10.28 8.26
CA ILE A 63 -1.60 -11.58 7.74
C ILE A 63 -0.62 -12.68 8.20
N GLY A 64 0.60 -12.27 8.57
CA GLY A 64 1.56 -13.18 9.17
C GLY A 64 2.30 -14.06 8.18
N THR A 65 2.17 -13.82 6.91
CA THR A 65 2.72 -14.69 5.90
C THR A 65 3.83 -14.08 5.09
N GLY A 66 3.71 -12.79 4.80
CA GLY A 66 4.70 -12.13 3.97
C GLY A 66 4.94 -12.87 2.67
N TRP A 67 6.21 -13.00 2.34
CA TRP A 67 6.63 -13.59 1.07
C TRP A 67 6.49 -15.10 0.98
N ARG A 68 6.36 -15.76 2.13
CA ARG A 68 6.41 -17.23 2.17
C ARG A 68 5.30 -17.94 1.42
N PHE A 69 4.16 -17.26 1.27
CA PHE A 69 2.98 -17.89 0.68
C PHE A 69 2.61 -17.30 -0.67
N GLY A 70 3.54 -16.56 -1.26
CA GLY A 70 3.32 -16.05 -2.60
C GLY A 70 2.42 -14.82 -2.68
N ILE A 71 2.24 -14.11 -1.57
CA ILE A 71 1.50 -12.86 -1.59
C ILE A 71 2.32 -11.81 -2.31
N ARG A 72 1.69 -11.12 -3.25
CA ARG A 72 2.33 -10.03 -3.96
C ARG A 72 1.77 -8.71 -3.44
N PHE A 73 2.58 -7.67 -3.48
CA PHE A 73 2.10 -6.34 -3.10
C PHE A 73 0.90 -5.91 -3.95
N ALA A 74 0.91 -6.26 -5.23
CA ALA A 74 -0.19 -5.91 -6.13
C ALA A 74 -1.48 -6.66 -5.83
N ASP A 75 -1.45 -7.67 -4.96
CA ASP A 75 -2.66 -8.36 -4.51
C ASP A 75 -3.43 -7.53 -3.48
N ILE A 76 -2.83 -6.44 -3.03
CA ILE A 76 -3.44 -5.52 -2.09
C ILE A 76 -3.68 -4.21 -2.82
N ASP A 77 -4.95 -3.84 -2.96
CA ASP A 77 -5.32 -2.62 -3.68
C ASP A 77 -5.92 -1.62 -2.70
N ILE A 78 -5.28 -0.48 -2.56
CA ILE A 78 -5.79 0.61 -1.72
C ILE A 78 -6.46 1.61 -2.63
N TYR A 79 -7.76 1.78 -2.46
CA TYR A 79 -8.54 2.70 -3.26
C TYR A 79 -9.34 3.64 -2.37
N HIS A 80 -9.82 4.72 -2.94
CA HIS A 80 -10.61 5.70 -2.20
C HIS A 80 -12.04 5.70 -2.72
N ASP A 81 -12.99 5.85 -1.79
CA ASP A 81 -14.40 5.96 -2.17
C ASP A 81 -14.72 7.39 -2.58
N GLU A 82 -15.98 7.65 -2.89
CA GLU A 82 -16.42 8.96 -3.33
C GLU A 82 -16.20 10.05 -2.29
N LEU A 83 -16.14 9.66 -1.03
CA LEU A 83 -15.91 10.60 0.06
C LEU A 83 -14.44 10.77 0.38
N GLY A 84 -13.58 10.10 -0.38
CA GLY A 84 -12.14 10.19 -0.17
C GLY A 84 -11.60 9.30 0.91
N GLN A 85 -12.40 8.38 1.43
CA GLN A 85 -11.93 7.47 2.47
C GLN A 85 -11.23 6.27 1.87
N PRO A 86 -10.10 5.85 2.46
CA PRO A 86 -9.36 4.71 1.94
C PRO A 86 -10.02 3.38 2.28
N HIS A 87 -9.94 2.47 1.34
CA HIS A 87 -10.42 1.10 1.49
C HIS A 87 -9.38 0.15 0.95
N ILE A 88 -9.48 -1.12 1.37
CA ILE A 88 -8.61 -2.15 0.83
C ILE A 88 -9.43 -3.21 0.11
N ARG A 89 -8.90 -3.64 -1.02
CA ARG A 89 -9.43 -4.78 -1.74
C ARG A 89 -8.30 -5.79 -1.88
N LEU A 90 -8.57 -7.02 -1.47
CA LEU A 90 -7.60 -8.10 -1.60
C LEU A 90 -7.95 -8.97 -2.78
N THR A 91 -6.92 -9.41 -3.48
CA THR A 91 -7.07 -10.35 -4.59
C THR A 91 -6.01 -11.42 -4.47
N GLY A 92 -6.11 -12.45 -5.30
CA GLY A 92 -5.11 -13.49 -5.38
C GLY A 92 -4.83 -14.18 -4.07
N LYS A 93 -3.57 -14.45 -3.83
CA LYS A 93 -3.15 -15.19 -2.64
C LYS A 93 -3.45 -14.45 -1.35
N ALA A 94 -3.37 -13.13 -1.37
CA ALA A 94 -3.68 -12.34 -0.19
C ALA A 94 -5.14 -12.54 0.23
N LYS A 95 -6.05 -12.57 -0.74
CA LYS A 95 -7.46 -12.79 -0.44
C LYS A 95 -7.70 -14.19 0.08
N GLU A 96 -7.08 -15.19 -0.52
CA GLU A 96 -7.23 -16.57 -0.08
C GLU A 96 -6.81 -16.75 1.37
N LEU A 97 -5.67 -16.18 1.73
CA LEU A 97 -5.15 -16.30 3.09
C LEU A 97 -5.99 -15.52 4.09
N ALA A 98 -6.45 -14.33 3.71
CA ALA A 98 -7.29 -13.54 4.60
C ALA A 98 -8.61 -14.25 4.87
N ASP A 99 -9.22 -14.84 3.85
CA ASP A 99 -10.47 -15.58 4.01
C ASP A 99 -10.27 -16.81 4.89
N LYS A 100 -9.17 -17.52 4.67
CA LYS A 100 -8.85 -18.72 5.43
C LYS A 100 -8.65 -18.43 6.91
N GLU A 101 -8.00 -17.32 7.21
CA GLU A 101 -7.71 -16.94 8.60
C GLU A 101 -8.82 -16.14 9.25
N GLY A 102 -9.87 -15.80 8.50
CA GLY A 102 -10.99 -15.06 9.05
C GLY A 102 -10.65 -13.63 9.45
N PHE A 103 -9.79 -12.97 8.69
CA PHE A 103 -9.36 -11.62 9.04
C PHE A 103 -10.42 -10.58 8.77
N SER A 104 -11.24 -10.30 9.77
CA SER A 104 -12.14 -9.14 9.70
C SER A 104 -11.43 -7.88 10.19
N LYS A 105 -10.27 -8.03 10.81
CA LYS A 105 -9.52 -6.93 11.42
C LYS A 105 -8.78 -6.05 10.41
N ILE A 106 -8.72 -6.46 9.17
CA ILE A 106 -8.00 -5.71 8.13
C ILE A 106 -8.50 -4.29 8.03
N HIS A 107 -9.81 -4.09 8.08
CA HIS A 107 -10.38 -2.76 8.00
C HIS A 107 -9.92 -1.85 9.14
N VAL A 108 -9.80 -2.41 10.33
CA VAL A 108 -9.36 -1.64 11.50
C VAL A 108 -7.93 -1.19 11.33
N SER A 109 -7.06 -2.09 10.89
CA SER A 109 -5.65 -1.76 10.67
C SER A 109 -5.49 -0.63 9.67
N LEU A 110 -6.34 -0.61 8.65
CA LEU A 110 -6.25 0.39 7.60
C LEU A 110 -6.85 1.72 7.96
N SER A 111 -7.79 1.74 8.86
CA SER A 111 -8.40 2.99 9.28
C SER A 111 -7.37 3.93 9.89
N HIS A 112 -6.22 3.41 10.28
CA HIS A 112 -5.15 4.22 10.83
C HIS A 112 -4.19 4.75 9.77
N VAL A 113 -4.37 4.33 8.54
CA VAL A 113 -3.52 4.82 7.46
C VAL A 113 -4.15 6.06 6.86
N LYS A 114 -3.57 7.19 7.17
CA LYS A 114 -4.03 8.47 6.63
C LYS A 114 -3.23 8.75 5.37
N VAL A 115 -3.87 8.73 4.26
CA VAL A 115 -3.18 8.96 2.97
C VAL A 115 -3.68 10.19 2.27
#